data_e33b9c80bf32f4d7505946d5f7042328
#
_entry.id   e33b9c80bf32f4d7505946d5f7042328
#
_cell.length_a   1.000
_cell.length_b   1.000
_cell.length_c   1.000
_cell.angle_alpha   90.00
_cell.angle_beta   90.00
_cell.angle_gamma   90.00
#
_symmetry.space_group_name_H-M   'P 1'
#
loop_
_entity.id
_entity.type
_entity.pdbx_description
1 polymer ?
#
loop_
_entity_poly.entity_id
_entity_poly.type
_entity_poly.pdbx_seq_one_letter_code
_entity_poly.pdbx_strand_id
1 'polypeptide(L)'
;YRLVSEIETDGKWTKIEDEYNIKIKDNGSLGATFESRAGYSEVLENPFAQYGIATTSNGYHFVGDCSHPNIKDASHMIFRSLPGQFDLFNWANDFITLPSKPTALANFGGRLYAFDETNTYKINPQTLRIEDTYEGSGCVGMESLLITEFGMFYCDRHNAYLHKGSDPQVISQSIKTGGGTD
;
A
#
# COMPACT_ATOMS: atom_id res chain seq x y z
N TYR A 1 -14.30 -6.97 -5.59
CA TYR A 1 -14.71 -6.83 -6.99
C TYR A 1 -15.08 -5.38 -7.25
N ARG A 2 -14.54 -4.80 -8.29
CA ARG A 2 -14.83 -3.45 -8.73
C ARG A 2 -15.43 -3.49 -10.12
N LEU A 3 -16.55 -2.83 -10.32
CA LEU A 3 -17.09 -2.61 -11.65
C LEU A 3 -16.16 -1.67 -12.40
N VAL A 4 -15.49 -2.17 -13.43
CA VAL A 4 -14.55 -1.39 -14.24
C VAL A 4 -15.27 -0.69 -15.37
N SER A 5 -16.16 -1.40 -16.07
CA SER A 5 -16.90 -0.87 -17.21
C SER A 5 -18.07 -1.77 -17.60
N GLU A 6 -19.03 -1.23 -18.33
CA GLU A 6 -20.01 -1.97 -19.10
C GLU A 6 -19.75 -1.72 -20.58
N ILE A 7 -19.72 -2.78 -21.36
CA ILE A 7 -19.41 -2.72 -22.79
C ILE A 7 -20.53 -3.42 -23.56
N GLU A 8 -21.00 -2.77 -24.60
CA GLU A 8 -21.90 -3.39 -25.55
C GLU A 8 -21.12 -4.22 -26.54
N THR A 9 -21.32 -5.54 -26.50
CA THR A 9 -20.75 -6.49 -27.47
C THR A 9 -21.89 -7.24 -28.16
N ASP A 10 -21.91 -7.22 -29.47
CA ASP A 10 -22.95 -7.88 -30.31
C ASP A 10 -24.39 -7.54 -29.89
N GLY A 11 -24.63 -6.28 -29.47
CA GLY A 11 -25.95 -5.84 -29.01
C GLY A 11 -26.30 -6.30 -27.59
N LYS A 12 -25.33 -6.80 -26.81
CA LYS A 12 -25.51 -7.17 -25.42
C LYS A 12 -24.49 -6.44 -24.54
N TRP A 13 -24.97 -5.93 -23.42
CA TRP A 13 -24.10 -5.36 -22.39
C TRP A 13 -23.37 -6.47 -21.64
N THR A 14 -22.06 -6.39 -21.61
CA THR A 14 -21.20 -7.26 -20.81
C THR A 14 -20.62 -6.47 -19.66
N LYS A 15 -20.92 -6.89 -18.45
CA LYS A 15 -20.41 -6.29 -17.25
C LYS A 15 -18.99 -6.82 -16.98
N ILE A 16 -18.03 -5.90 -16.83
CA ILE A 16 -16.67 -6.22 -16.46
C ILE A 16 -16.55 -6.02 -14.95
N GLU A 17 -16.52 -7.11 -14.21
CA GLU A 17 -16.51 -7.09 -12.73
C GLU A 17 -15.14 -7.33 -12.13
N ASP A 18 -14.17 -7.75 -12.94
CA ASP A 18 -12.85 -8.14 -12.47
C ASP A 18 -11.77 -7.34 -13.20
N GLU A 19 -11.14 -6.43 -12.49
CA GLU A 19 -10.05 -5.63 -13.03
C GLU A 19 -8.76 -6.43 -13.28
N TYR A 20 -8.67 -7.65 -12.75
CA TYR A 20 -7.52 -8.53 -12.88
C TYR A 20 -7.71 -9.62 -13.95
N ASN A 21 -8.92 -9.84 -14.39
CA ASN A 21 -9.25 -10.93 -15.31
C ASN A 21 -10.19 -10.49 -16.44
N ILE A 22 -9.87 -9.36 -17.04
CA ILE A 22 -10.67 -8.80 -18.12
C ILE A 22 -10.41 -9.61 -19.39
N LYS A 23 -11.19 -10.67 -19.59
CA LYS A 23 -11.29 -11.35 -20.89
C LYS A 23 -12.39 -10.72 -21.70
N ILE A 24 -12.05 -9.70 -22.45
CA ILE A 24 -12.97 -9.09 -23.38
C ILE A 24 -12.99 -9.96 -24.64
N LYS A 25 -14.00 -10.81 -24.74
CA LYS A 25 -14.35 -11.51 -26.00
C LYS A 25 -15.28 -10.61 -26.78
N ASP A 26 -14.76 -9.52 -27.23
CA ASP A 26 -15.47 -8.67 -28.16
C ASP A 26 -14.88 -8.78 -29.59
N ASN A 27 -15.26 -7.89 -30.46
CA ASN A 27 -14.71 -7.75 -31.81
C ASN A 27 -13.21 -7.40 -31.85
N GLY A 28 -12.50 -7.45 -30.74
CA GLY A 28 -11.06 -7.28 -30.64
C GLY A 28 -10.56 -5.85 -30.42
N SER A 29 -11.41 -4.83 -30.46
CA SER A 29 -10.94 -3.45 -30.37
C SER A 29 -10.45 -3.05 -28.98
N LEU A 30 -11.06 -3.59 -27.94
CA LEU A 30 -10.64 -3.37 -26.55
C LEU A 30 -9.56 -4.35 -26.10
N GLY A 31 -9.59 -5.58 -26.57
CA GLY A 31 -8.51 -6.56 -26.36
C GLY A 31 -7.17 -6.01 -26.82
N ALA A 32 -7.12 -5.42 -28.01
CA ALA A 32 -5.89 -4.80 -28.52
C ALA A 32 -5.36 -3.65 -27.64
N THR A 33 -6.22 -2.94 -26.96
CA THR A 33 -5.83 -1.85 -26.05
C THR A 33 -5.16 -2.39 -24.80
N PHE A 34 -5.61 -3.53 -24.27
CA PHE A 34 -4.99 -4.18 -23.11
C PHE A 34 -3.73 -4.95 -23.50
N GLU A 35 -3.70 -5.58 -24.64
CA GLU A 35 -2.50 -6.26 -25.17
C GLU A 35 -1.35 -5.29 -25.46
N SER A 36 -1.64 -4.03 -25.80
CA SER A 36 -0.60 -3.01 -25.96
C SER A 36 0.13 -2.63 -24.66
N ARG A 37 -0.39 -3.05 -23.51
CA ARG A 37 0.27 -2.97 -22.20
C ARG A 37 1.05 -4.25 -21.89
N ALA A 38 1.61 -4.89 -22.90
CA ALA A 38 2.46 -6.08 -22.77
C ALA A 38 3.52 -5.87 -21.68
N GLY A 39 3.67 -6.84 -20.80
CA GLY A 39 4.53 -6.79 -19.62
C GLY A 39 3.80 -6.49 -18.30
N TYR A 40 2.52 -6.06 -18.36
CA TYR A 40 1.66 -5.88 -17.20
C TYR A 40 0.43 -6.78 -17.20
N SER A 41 0.20 -7.50 -18.28
CA SER A 41 -0.88 -8.49 -18.40
C SER A 41 -0.78 -9.61 -17.36
N GLU A 42 0.43 -10.01 -17.00
CA GLU A 42 0.66 -11.02 -15.96
C GLU A 42 0.20 -10.54 -14.58
N VAL A 43 0.24 -9.24 -14.34
CA VAL A 43 -0.22 -8.61 -13.09
C VAL A 43 -1.74 -8.57 -13.02
N LEU A 44 -2.38 -8.32 -14.16
CA LEU A 44 -3.83 -8.24 -14.28
C LEU A 44 -4.51 -9.62 -14.35
N GLU A 45 -3.75 -10.66 -14.65
CA GLU A 45 -4.27 -12.03 -14.78
C GLU A 45 -4.44 -12.78 -13.46
N ASN A 46 -4.07 -12.17 -12.32
CA ASN A 46 -4.18 -12.86 -11.03
C ASN A 46 -5.41 -12.39 -10.22
N PRO A 47 -6.55 -13.08 -10.33
CA PRO A 47 -7.79 -12.69 -9.68
C PRO A 47 -7.77 -12.86 -8.16
N PHE A 48 -6.69 -13.43 -7.60
CA PHE A 48 -6.57 -13.74 -6.17
C PHE A 48 -5.62 -12.81 -5.43
N ALA A 49 -5.03 -11.84 -6.09
CA ALA A 49 -4.23 -10.84 -5.40
C ALA A 49 -5.13 -9.92 -4.56
N GLN A 50 -4.83 -9.84 -3.28
CA GLN A 50 -5.54 -9.00 -2.31
C GLN A 50 -4.53 -8.18 -1.52
N TYR A 51 -4.94 -7.02 -1.03
CA TYR A 51 -4.14 -6.21 -0.11
C TYR A 51 -5.00 -5.69 1.03
N GLY A 52 -4.39 -5.54 2.21
CA GLY A 52 -5.06 -5.06 3.41
C GLY A 52 -4.89 -3.56 3.65
N ILE A 53 -3.79 -2.97 3.20
CA ILE A 53 -3.44 -1.57 3.40
C ILE A 53 -2.97 -0.92 2.12
N ALA A 54 -3.26 0.38 1.96
CA ALA A 54 -2.85 1.14 0.78
C ALA A 54 -2.64 2.62 1.08
N THR A 55 -1.79 3.26 0.28
CA THR A 55 -1.61 4.72 0.28
C THR A 55 -1.13 5.21 -1.08
N THR A 56 -1.19 6.51 -1.33
CA THR A 56 -0.62 7.13 -2.53
C THR A 56 0.53 8.06 -2.14
N SER A 57 1.61 8.02 -2.90
CA SER A 57 2.76 8.91 -2.72
C SER A 57 3.43 9.21 -4.05
N ASN A 58 3.68 10.48 -4.33
CA ASN A 58 4.44 10.95 -5.51
C ASN A 58 3.96 10.36 -6.86
N GLY A 59 2.64 10.22 -7.04
CA GLY A 59 2.05 9.70 -8.27
C GLY A 59 2.06 8.18 -8.41
N TYR A 60 2.37 7.46 -7.33
CA TYR A 60 2.29 6.01 -7.24
C TYR A 60 1.23 5.58 -6.22
N HIS A 61 0.64 4.43 -6.45
CA HIS A 61 -0.15 3.73 -5.46
C HIS A 61 0.70 2.63 -4.83
N PHE A 62 0.67 2.54 -3.51
CA PHE A 62 1.37 1.52 -2.73
C PHE A 62 0.37 0.65 -2.02
N VAL A 63 0.55 -0.66 -2.11
CA VAL A 63 -0.28 -1.65 -1.42
C VAL A 63 0.60 -2.57 -0.58
N GLY A 64 0.11 -2.95 0.57
CA GLY A 64 0.80 -3.84 1.50
C GLY A 64 -0.17 -4.80 2.16
N ASP A 65 0.36 -5.71 2.98
CA ASP A 65 -0.41 -6.82 3.54
C ASP A 65 -1.09 -7.63 2.42
N CYS A 66 -0.28 -8.01 1.44
CA CYS A 66 -0.77 -8.65 0.23
C CYS A 66 -0.87 -10.17 0.40
N SER A 67 -1.88 -10.74 -0.25
CA SER A 67 -1.99 -12.17 -0.50
C SER A 67 -1.89 -12.41 -2.00
N HIS A 68 -0.97 -13.27 -2.41
CA HIS A 68 -0.74 -13.56 -3.82
C HIS A 68 -0.41 -15.06 -3.99
N PRO A 69 -1.11 -15.81 -4.85
CA PRO A 69 -0.97 -17.26 -4.93
C PRO A 69 0.42 -17.73 -5.38
N ASN A 70 1.11 -16.91 -6.19
CA ASN A 70 2.40 -17.28 -6.78
C ASN A 70 3.59 -16.56 -6.13
N ILE A 71 3.36 -15.68 -5.14
CA ILE A 71 4.43 -14.95 -4.46
C ILE A 71 4.43 -15.37 -2.99
N LYS A 72 5.49 -16.07 -2.61
CA LYS A 72 5.71 -16.43 -1.23
C LYS A 72 6.00 -15.17 -0.41
N ASP A 73 5.45 -15.12 0.80
CA ASP A 73 5.65 -14.01 1.75
C ASP A 73 5.21 -12.64 1.21
N ALA A 74 4.26 -12.61 0.26
CA ALA A 74 3.68 -11.37 -0.28
C ALA A 74 3.12 -10.46 0.83
N SER A 75 2.73 -11.01 1.98
CA SER A 75 2.27 -10.25 3.15
C SER A 75 3.34 -9.34 3.76
N HIS A 76 4.62 -9.63 3.55
CA HIS A 76 5.75 -8.79 3.99
C HIS A 76 6.19 -7.77 2.93
N MET A 77 5.55 -7.78 1.77
CA MET A 77 5.92 -6.92 0.65
C MET A 77 5.00 -5.72 0.55
N ILE A 78 5.58 -4.63 0.09
CA ILE A 78 4.86 -3.44 -0.35
C ILE A 78 5.11 -3.31 -1.84
N PHE A 79 4.04 -3.39 -2.61
CA PHE A 79 4.08 -3.26 -4.06
C PHE A 79 3.74 -1.84 -4.48
N ARG A 80 4.38 -1.40 -5.56
CA ARG A 80 4.21 -0.07 -6.13
C ARG A 80 3.56 -0.18 -7.50
N SER A 81 2.55 0.65 -7.76
CA SER A 81 1.96 0.78 -9.09
C SER A 81 2.89 1.45 -10.08
N LEU A 82 2.51 1.45 -11.35
CA LEU A 82 3.11 2.36 -12.33
C LEU A 82 2.79 3.82 -12.02
N PRO A 83 3.67 4.75 -12.40
CA PRO A 83 3.43 6.17 -12.20
C PRO A 83 2.17 6.62 -12.94
N GLY A 84 1.22 7.22 -12.21
CA GLY A 84 -0.04 7.69 -12.74
C GLY A 84 -1.04 6.59 -13.16
N GLN A 85 -0.72 5.31 -12.95
CA GLN A 85 -1.58 4.17 -13.23
C GLN A 85 -1.76 3.34 -11.95
N PHE A 86 -2.68 3.77 -11.11
CA PHE A 86 -2.83 3.30 -9.73
C PHE A 86 -3.37 1.87 -9.59
N ASP A 87 -3.85 1.29 -10.67
CA ASP A 87 -4.38 -0.07 -10.78
C ASP A 87 -3.43 -1.06 -11.46
N LEU A 88 -2.25 -0.60 -11.92
CA LEU A 88 -1.28 -1.44 -12.60
C LEU A 88 -0.01 -1.64 -11.77
N PHE A 89 0.25 -2.89 -11.41
CA PHE A 89 1.40 -3.31 -10.62
C PHE A 89 2.28 -4.28 -11.39
N ASN A 90 3.59 -4.11 -11.29
CA ASN A 90 4.55 -5.12 -11.72
C ASN A 90 5.01 -5.93 -10.50
N TRP A 91 4.28 -7.00 -10.22
CA TRP A 91 4.50 -7.87 -9.06
C TRP A 91 5.90 -8.50 -9.01
N ALA A 92 6.56 -8.61 -10.16
CA ALA A 92 7.89 -9.22 -10.25
C ALA A 92 9.04 -8.28 -9.88
N ASN A 93 8.86 -6.96 -10.06
CA ASN A 93 9.98 -6.02 -9.99
C ASN A 93 9.74 -4.78 -9.11
N ASP A 94 8.48 -4.32 -9.00
CA ASP A 94 8.17 -3.06 -8.32
C ASP A 94 7.65 -3.28 -6.89
N PHE A 95 8.52 -3.85 -6.06
CA PHE A 95 8.21 -4.11 -4.65
C PHE A 95 9.42 -3.89 -3.73
N ILE A 96 9.13 -3.75 -2.46
CA ILE A 96 10.11 -3.80 -1.37
C ILE A 96 9.63 -4.81 -0.33
N THR A 97 10.56 -5.61 0.19
CA THR A 97 10.28 -6.58 1.26
C THR A 97 10.71 -6.00 2.60
N LEU A 98 9.82 -6.06 3.57
CA LEU A 98 10.10 -5.71 4.96
C LEU A 98 10.43 -6.95 5.79
N PRO A 99 11.14 -6.82 6.92
CA PRO A 99 11.40 -7.93 7.84
C PRO A 99 10.13 -8.56 8.41
N SER A 100 9.07 -7.78 8.55
CA SER A 100 7.77 -8.18 9.08
C SER A 100 6.63 -7.62 8.25
N LYS A 101 5.44 -8.15 8.48
CA LYS A 101 4.20 -7.72 7.81
C LYS A 101 3.91 -6.25 8.14
N PRO A 102 3.72 -5.37 7.12
CA PRO A 102 3.32 -3.99 7.36
C PRO A 102 1.89 -3.91 7.90
N THR A 103 1.68 -3.06 8.89
CA THR A 103 0.40 -2.78 9.54
C THR A 103 -0.23 -1.48 9.06
N ALA A 104 0.59 -0.53 8.62
CA ALA A 104 0.13 0.75 8.10
C ALA A 104 1.08 1.32 7.05
N LEU A 105 0.54 2.18 6.18
CA LEU A 105 1.28 2.95 5.18
C LEU A 105 0.87 4.42 5.25
N ALA A 106 1.84 5.33 5.10
CA ALA A 106 1.60 6.78 5.08
C ALA A 106 2.43 7.48 4.02
N ASN A 107 1.90 8.57 3.47
CA ASN A 107 2.66 9.54 2.71
C ASN A 107 2.86 10.78 3.56
N PHE A 108 4.11 11.10 3.90
CA PHE A 108 4.42 12.30 4.66
C PHE A 108 5.74 12.91 4.20
N GLY A 109 5.75 14.23 3.97
CA GLY A 109 6.94 14.95 3.52
C GLY A 109 7.54 14.42 2.21
N GLY A 110 6.72 13.89 1.30
CA GLY A 110 7.17 13.33 0.02
C GLY A 110 7.90 11.99 0.16
N ARG A 111 7.77 11.32 1.29
CA ARG A 111 8.29 9.97 1.56
C ARG A 111 7.15 9.01 1.89
N LEU A 112 7.34 7.76 1.50
CA LEU A 112 6.50 6.67 1.95
C LEU A 112 7.00 6.22 3.32
N TYR A 113 6.10 6.14 4.28
CA TYR A 113 6.35 5.51 5.57
C TYR A 113 5.57 4.21 5.64
N ALA A 114 6.27 3.15 5.99
CA ALA A 114 5.68 1.86 6.29
C ALA A 114 5.91 1.55 7.76
N PHE A 115 4.92 0.94 8.37
CA PHE A 115 4.95 0.57 9.78
C PHE A 115 4.74 -0.94 9.91
N ASP A 116 5.44 -1.55 10.84
CA ASP A 116 5.04 -2.82 11.42
C ASP A 116 4.64 -2.62 12.89
N GLU A 117 4.42 -3.67 13.65
CA GLU A 117 4.02 -3.56 15.06
C GLU A 117 5.10 -2.91 15.95
N THR A 118 6.36 -2.89 15.50
CA THR A 118 7.52 -2.50 16.31
C THR A 118 8.38 -1.39 15.70
N ASN A 119 8.35 -1.23 14.39
CA ASN A 119 9.26 -0.35 13.67
C ASN A 119 8.53 0.54 12.66
N THR A 120 9.15 1.66 12.35
CA THR A 120 8.76 2.57 11.25
C THR A 120 9.87 2.63 10.23
N TYR A 121 9.54 2.45 8.97
CA TYR A 121 10.46 2.49 7.83
C TYR A 121 10.18 3.72 6.98
N LYS A 122 11.20 4.54 6.74
CA LYS A 122 11.16 5.65 5.80
C LYS A 122 11.67 5.19 4.45
N ILE A 123 10.85 5.27 3.44
CA ILE A 123 11.11 4.69 2.12
C ILE A 123 11.06 5.78 1.07
N ASN A 124 12.02 5.77 0.15
CA ASN A 124 11.96 6.59 -1.04
C ASN A 124 10.96 5.99 -2.02
N PRO A 125 9.88 6.71 -2.37
CA PRO A 125 8.80 6.16 -3.19
C PRO A 125 9.21 5.91 -4.65
N GLN A 126 10.26 6.56 -5.14
CA GLN A 126 10.74 6.41 -6.51
C GLN A 126 11.72 5.25 -6.66
N THR A 127 12.65 5.11 -5.70
CA THR A 127 13.71 4.10 -5.78
C THR A 127 13.37 2.81 -5.03
N LEU A 128 12.30 2.78 -4.24
CA LEU A 128 11.90 1.68 -3.35
C LEU A 128 13.01 1.26 -2.38
N ARG A 129 13.79 2.24 -1.88
CA ARG A 129 14.84 1.98 -0.90
C ARG A 129 14.43 2.51 0.45
N ILE A 130 14.71 1.73 1.50
CA ILE A 130 14.63 2.21 2.88
C ILE A 130 15.75 3.23 3.07
N GLU A 131 15.38 4.45 3.42
CA GLU A 131 16.31 5.55 3.74
C GLU A 131 16.65 5.55 5.22
N ASP A 132 15.68 5.15 6.06
CA ASP A 132 15.84 5.13 7.51
C ASP A 132 14.92 4.10 8.15
N THR A 133 15.29 3.62 9.34
CA THR A 133 14.49 2.70 10.16
C THR A 133 14.47 3.19 11.60
N TYR A 134 13.28 3.43 12.12
CA TYR A 134 13.05 3.85 13.49
C TYR A 134 12.59 2.66 14.31
N GLU A 135 13.52 2.03 15.00
CA GLU A 135 13.25 0.86 15.83
C GLU A 135 12.47 1.23 17.10
N GLY A 136 11.58 0.33 17.53
CA GLY A 136 10.78 0.53 18.74
C GLY A 136 9.69 1.60 18.62
N SER A 137 9.31 1.98 17.40
CA SER A 137 8.25 2.95 17.12
C SER A 137 7.31 2.43 16.03
N GLY A 138 6.57 1.37 16.34
CA GLY A 138 5.63 0.74 15.42
C GLY A 138 4.24 1.37 15.43
N CYS A 139 3.36 0.81 14.59
CA CYS A 139 1.97 1.21 14.48
C CYS A 139 1.08 -0.04 14.45
N VAL A 140 0.01 -0.07 15.24
CA VAL A 140 -0.87 -1.26 15.34
C VAL A 140 -1.81 -1.42 14.14
N GLY A 141 -2.02 -0.38 13.35
CA GLY A 141 -2.89 -0.44 12.17
C GLY A 141 -3.18 0.93 11.58
N MET A 142 -3.79 0.96 10.40
CA MET A 142 -4.15 2.19 9.69
C MET A 142 -5.05 3.12 10.52
N GLU A 143 -5.91 2.56 11.36
CA GLU A 143 -6.86 3.31 12.20
C GLU A 143 -6.15 4.06 13.34
N SER A 144 -4.94 3.66 13.69
CA SER A 144 -4.11 4.30 14.72
C SER A 144 -3.10 5.31 14.16
N LEU A 145 -3.21 5.65 12.88
CA LEU A 145 -2.35 6.57 12.17
C LEU A 145 -3.12 7.81 11.72
N LEU A 146 -2.63 8.98 12.09
CA LEU A 146 -3.20 10.28 11.70
C LEU A 146 -2.10 11.20 11.16
N ILE A 147 -2.31 11.72 9.95
CA ILE A 147 -1.42 12.71 9.35
C ILE A 147 -2.04 14.09 9.53
N THR A 148 -1.26 15.03 10.05
CA THR A 148 -1.65 16.42 10.28
C THR A 148 -0.57 17.37 9.77
N GLU A 149 -0.84 18.67 9.80
CA GLU A 149 0.15 19.70 9.54
C GLU A 149 1.30 19.73 10.56
N PHE A 150 1.08 19.20 11.77
CA PHE A 150 2.08 19.13 12.85
C PHE A 150 3.00 17.91 12.75
N GLY A 151 2.63 16.91 11.94
CA GLY A 151 3.33 15.64 11.80
C GLY A 151 2.40 14.45 11.70
N MET A 152 2.98 13.26 11.74
CA MET A 152 2.27 12.00 11.83
C MET A 152 2.13 11.60 13.31
N PHE A 153 0.90 11.33 13.71
CA PHE A 153 0.58 10.74 15.01
C PHE A 153 0.24 9.28 14.81
N TYR A 154 0.82 8.41 15.58
CA TYR A 154 0.51 6.98 15.53
C TYR A 154 0.78 6.33 16.88
N CYS A 155 0.27 5.13 17.08
CA CYS A 155 0.51 4.39 18.32
C CYS A 155 0.80 2.92 18.05
N ASP A 156 1.68 2.38 18.87
CA ASP A 156 1.83 0.96 19.11
C ASP A 156 0.96 0.52 20.30
N ARG A 157 1.18 -0.68 20.81
CA ARG A 157 0.43 -1.21 21.97
C ARG A 157 0.77 -0.52 23.29
N HIS A 158 1.84 0.27 23.35
CA HIS A 158 2.40 0.81 24.58
C HIS A 158 2.49 2.33 24.58
N ASN A 159 2.77 2.93 23.44
CA ASN A 159 3.10 4.34 23.32
C ASN A 159 2.35 4.99 22.17
N ALA A 160 2.15 6.29 22.30
CA ALA A 160 1.78 7.17 21.20
C ALA A 160 2.99 8.02 20.78
N TYR A 161 3.13 8.21 19.50
CA TYR A 161 4.27 8.88 18.88
C TYR A 161 3.83 10.09 18.05
N LEU A 162 4.71 11.08 17.98
CA LEU A 162 4.68 12.17 17.02
C LEU A 162 5.95 12.12 16.19
N HIS A 163 5.81 11.98 14.89
CA HIS A 163 6.90 11.96 13.91
C HIS A 163 6.82 13.19 12.99
N LYS A 164 7.88 13.98 12.94
CA LYS A 164 7.98 15.21 12.14
C LYS A 164 9.00 15.12 11.00
N GLY A 165 9.39 13.90 10.61
CA GLY A 165 10.38 13.65 9.56
C GLY A 165 11.78 13.27 10.06
N SER A 166 12.03 13.41 11.38
CA SER A 166 13.17 12.90 12.13
C SER A 166 12.72 11.84 13.13
N ASP A 167 13.51 11.51 14.12
CA ASP A 167 13.18 10.49 15.13
C ASP A 167 11.80 10.70 15.76
N PRO A 168 10.99 9.63 15.86
CA PRO A 168 9.69 9.69 16.50
C PRO A 168 9.81 10.05 17.98
N GLN A 169 8.97 10.96 18.44
CA GLN A 169 8.91 11.39 19.83
C GLN A 169 7.77 10.68 20.55
N VAL A 170 8.03 10.03 21.67
CA VAL A 170 6.99 9.47 22.53
C VAL A 170 6.24 10.60 23.22
N ILE A 171 4.93 10.68 22.98
CA ILE A 171 4.06 11.73 23.56
C ILE A 171 3.16 11.23 24.68
N SER A 172 3.10 9.91 24.89
CA SER A 172 2.26 9.27 25.93
C SER A 172 2.93 9.21 27.32
N GLN A 173 4.19 9.59 27.47
CA GLN A 173 4.91 9.48 28.75
C GLN A 173 4.27 10.33 29.87
N SER A 174 3.80 11.52 29.55
CA SER A 174 3.15 12.39 30.52
C SER A 174 1.80 11.88 31.03
N ILE A 175 1.18 10.99 30.27
CA ILE A 175 -0.12 10.36 30.65
C ILE A 175 0.13 9.22 31.65
N LYS A 176 1.25 8.50 31.53
CA LYS A 176 1.62 7.40 32.43
C LYS A 176 2.08 7.86 33.81
N THR A 177 2.61 9.07 33.92
CA THR A 177 3.11 9.64 35.19
C THR A 177 2.04 10.42 35.97
N GLY A 178 0.85 10.64 35.41
CA GLY A 178 -0.28 11.29 36.06
C GLY A 178 -1.08 10.42 37.05
N GLY A 179 -0.55 9.27 37.44
CA GLY A 179 -1.13 8.38 38.43
C GLY A 179 -0.69 8.72 39.84
N GLY A 180 -1.49 9.55 40.52
CA GLY A 180 -1.67 9.55 41.96
C GLY A 180 -0.45 9.68 42.84
N THR A 181 -0.20 10.89 43.31
CA THR A 181 0.27 11.06 44.69
C THR A 181 -0.95 11.26 45.54
N ASP A 182 -1.38 10.20 46.23
CA ASP A 182 -2.11 10.31 47.48
C ASP A 182 -1.12 10.61 48.60
#